data_9cb2df0bc75b23b60822a857f5ab7a9a
#
_entry.id   9cb2df0bc75b23b60822a857f5ab7a9a
#
_cell.length_a   1.000
_cell.length_b   1.000
_cell.length_c   1.000
_cell.angle_alpha   90.00
_cell.angle_beta   90.00
_cell.angle_gamma   90.00
#
_symmetry.space_group_name_H-M   'P 1'
#
loop_
_entity.id
_entity.type
_entity.pdbx_description
1 polymer ?
#
loop_
_entity_poly.entity_id
_entity_poly.type
_entity_poly.pdbx_seq_one_letter_code
_entity_poly.pdbx_strand_id
1 'polypeptide(L)'
;MKATVDALIDGVARFESHEYDGEVILPLQPPFGECADRLLEHGISDFAFAIGGLKNENTDQPKISAAREVRTAIGDDAHLHGLGFGLTPPLATAIRDDPDLLDSLDYSTPIRDFDTSVKAGDERLSVVAAQASSRLIEDVRLVTPFAQDATTQQHLGAFGDD
;
A
#
# COMPACT_ATOMS: atom_id res chain seq x y z
N MET A 1 -19.59 2.11 -13.27
CA MET A 1 -18.32 2.71 -13.70
C MET A 1 -18.44 4.17 -14.15
N LYS A 2 -19.21 4.53 -15.21
CA LYS A 2 -19.30 5.95 -15.66
C LYS A 2 -19.58 6.94 -14.52
N ALA A 3 -20.55 6.69 -13.68
CA ALA A 3 -20.91 7.58 -12.56
C ALA A 3 -19.77 7.73 -11.53
N THR A 4 -18.93 6.71 -11.36
CA THR A 4 -17.76 6.77 -10.45
C THR A 4 -16.65 7.60 -11.04
N VAL A 5 -16.35 7.43 -12.32
CA VAL A 5 -15.32 8.23 -13.02
C VAL A 5 -15.76 9.70 -13.06
N ASP A 6 -17.03 9.98 -13.43
CA ASP A 6 -17.56 11.34 -13.43
C ASP A 6 -17.45 11.99 -12.03
N ALA A 7 -17.74 11.24 -10.96
CA ALA A 7 -17.61 11.73 -9.58
C ALA A 7 -16.16 11.99 -9.16
N LEU A 8 -15.20 11.19 -9.64
CA LEU A 8 -13.78 11.42 -9.40
C LEU A 8 -13.30 12.67 -10.13
N ILE A 9 -13.69 12.85 -11.39
CA ILE A 9 -13.37 14.05 -12.18
C ILE A 9 -13.91 15.31 -11.50
N ASP A 10 -15.19 15.28 -11.08
CA ASP A 10 -15.80 16.38 -10.34
C ASP A 10 -15.09 16.63 -9.01
N GLY A 11 -14.64 15.58 -8.33
CA GLY A 11 -13.88 15.65 -7.08
C GLY A 11 -12.53 16.33 -7.28
N VAL A 12 -11.78 15.94 -8.31
CA VAL A 12 -10.50 16.56 -8.68
C VAL A 12 -10.69 18.05 -8.99
N ALA A 13 -11.66 18.40 -9.84
CA ALA A 13 -11.94 19.79 -10.17
C ALA A 13 -12.28 20.64 -8.94
N ARG A 14 -13.00 20.08 -7.96
CA ARG A 14 -13.27 20.75 -6.68
C ARG A 14 -12.02 20.90 -5.83
N PHE A 15 -11.19 19.86 -5.76
CA PHE A 15 -9.93 19.90 -5.03
C PHE A 15 -9.01 20.99 -5.58
N GLU A 16 -8.81 21.04 -6.90
CA GLU A 16 -7.99 22.03 -7.57
C GLU A 16 -8.52 23.47 -7.41
N SER A 17 -9.85 23.63 -7.27
CA SER A 17 -10.47 24.93 -7.04
C SER A 17 -10.30 25.46 -5.61
N HIS A 18 -9.79 24.64 -4.69
CA HIS A 18 -9.53 25.00 -3.30
C HIS A 18 -8.03 24.91 -3.03
N GLU A 19 -7.52 25.85 -2.27
CA GLU A 19 -6.11 25.86 -1.85
C GLU A 19 -5.90 24.82 -0.71
N TYR A 20 -5.89 23.53 -1.06
CA TYR A 20 -5.56 22.45 -0.13
C TYR A 20 -4.07 22.11 -0.21
N ASP A 21 -3.44 22.00 0.95
CA ASP A 21 -2.03 21.69 1.14
C ASP A 21 -1.81 20.17 1.36
N GLY A 22 -2.56 19.31 0.70
CA GLY A 22 -2.52 17.86 0.92
C GLY A 22 -2.41 17.08 -0.38
N GLU A 23 -1.89 15.87 -0.28
CA GLU A 23 -1.92 14.89 -1.36
C GLU A 23 -3.30 14.24 -1.44
N VAL A 24 -3.80 14.05 -2.66
CA VAL A 24 -5.06 13.35 -2.92
C VAL A 24 -4.77 12.01 -3.56
N ILE A 25 -5.39 10.97 -3.01
CA ILE A 25 -5.36 9.63 -3.59
C ILE A 25 -6.74 9.32 -4.19
N LEU A 26 -6.77 8.96 -5.45
CA LEU A 26 -7.99 8.67 -6.19
C LEU A 26 -8.34 7.17 -6.10
N PRO A 27 -9.45 6.81 -5.43
CA PRO A 27 -9.85 5.41 -5.29
C PRO A 27 -10.47 4.88 -6.57
N LEU A 28 -9.79 3.95 -7.22
CA LEU A 28 -10.28 3.27 -8.41
C LEU A 28 -11.35 2.24 -8.08
N GLN A 29 -12.23 1.98 -9.05
CA GLN A 29 -13.30 0.99 -8.96
C GLN A 29 -13.21 -0.01 -10.13
N PRO A 30 -13.67 -1.25 -9.95
CA PRO A 30 -13.69 -2.24 -11.03
C PRO A 30 -14.51 -1.78 -12.26
N PRO A 31 -14.07 -2.08 -13.47
CA PRO A 31 -12.77 -2.64 -13.86
C PRO A 31 -11.66 -1.62 -13.64
N PHE A 32 -10.64 -1.99 -12.87
CA PHE A 32 -9.65 -1.04 -12.34
C PHE A 32 -8.80 -0.37 -13.42
N GLY A 33 -8.28 -1.16 -14.39
CA GLY A 33 -7.50 -0.63 -15.51
C GLY A 33 -8.33 0.34 -16.36
N GLU A 34 -9.55 -0.03 -16.74
CA GLU A 34 -10.44 0.85 -17.51
C GLU A 34 -10.79 2.14 -16.74
N CYS A 35 -10.95 2.06 -15.41
CA CYS A 35 -11.18 3.22 -14.57
C CYS A 35 -9.98 4.17 -14.60
N ALA A 36 -8.76 3.63 -14.50
CA ALA A 36 -7.53 4.40 -14.59
C ALA A 36 -7.37 5.04 -15.98
N ASP A 37 -7.52 4.26 -17.06
CA ASP A 37 -7.43 4.76 -18.43
C ASP A 37 -8.34 5.97 -18.66
N ARG A 38 -9.59 5.89 -18.19
CA ARG A 38 -10.54 7.00 -18.34
C ARG A 38 -10.15 8.26 -17.58
N LEU A 39 -9.57 8.12 -16.38
CA LEU A 39 -9.06 9.28 -15.65
C LEU A 39 -7.91 9.94 -16.40
N LEU A 40 -6.99 9.13 -16.94
CA LEU A 40 -5.89 9.61 -17.77
C LEU A 40 -6.37 10.30 -19.06
N GLU A 41 -7.40 9.76 -19.73
CA GLU A 41 -8.03 10.39 -20.91
C GLU A 41 -8.60 11.78 -20.59
N HIS A 42 -8.98 12.04 -19.31
CA HIS A 42 -9.43 13.34 -18.85
C HIS A 42 -8.30 14.24 -18.30
N GLY A 43 -7.03 13.83 -18.51
CA GLY A 43 -5.86 14.60 -18.08
C GLY A 43 -5.54 14.50 -16.59
N ILE A 44 -6.11 13.51 -15.89
CA ILE A 44 -5.87 13.28 -14.46
C ILE A 44 -4.72 12.29 -14.33
N SER A 45 -3.47 12.78 -14.41
CA SER A 45 -2.24 11.99 -14.34
C SER A 45 -1.40 12.28 -13.10
N ASP A 46 -1.53 13.47 -12.53
CA ASP A 46 -0.63 13.99 -11.48
C ASP A 46 -1.11 13.63 -10.06
N PHE A 47 -1.96 12.61 -9.94
CA PHE A 47 -2.51 12.14 -8.68
C PHE A 47 -2.01 10.74 -8.34
N ALA A 48 -1.98 10.43 -7.05
CA ALA A 48 -1.85 9.07 -6.59
C ALA A 48 -3.16 8.30 -6.80
N PHE A 49 -3.06 7.02 -7.11
CA PHE A 49 -4.21 6.14 -7.30
C PHE A 49 -4.27 5.09 -6.19
N ALA A 50 -5.47 4.64 -5.84
CA ALA A 50 -5.64 3.55 -4.91
C ALA A 50 -6.58 2.47 -5.46
N ILE A 51 -6.23 1.20 -5.24
CA ILE A 51 -7.09 0.06 -5.50
C ILE A 51 -7.77 -0.33 -4.19
N GLY A 52 -9.09 -0.30 -4.16
CA GLY A 52 -9.88 -0.66 -2.99
C GLY A 52 -10.97 -1.68 -3.29
N GLY A 53 -11.74 -2.04 -2.25
CA GLY A 53 -12.90 -2.93 -2.40
C GLY A 53 -12.60 -4.43 -2.48
N LEU A 54 -11.32 -4.85 -2.46
CA LEU A 54 -10.89 -6.25 -2.58
C LEU A 54 -10.59 -6.92 -1.22
N LYS A 55 -10.99 -6.29 -0.13
CA LYS A 55 -10.71 -6.78 1.24
C LYS A 55 -11.29 -8.17 1.53
N ASN A 56 -12.43 -8.48 0.94
CA ASN A 56 -13.17 -9.73 1.22
C ASN A 56 -12.86 -10.85 0.20
N GLU A 57 -11.91 -10.65 -0.68
CA GLU A 57 -11.49 -11.70 -1.60
C GLU A 57 -10.82 -12.84 -0.85
N ASN A 58 -11.17 -14.08 -1.20
CA ASN A 58 -10.66 -15.28 -0.54
C ASN A 58 -9.19 -15.56 -0.85
N THR A 59 -8.65 -14.92 -1.89
CA THR A 59 -7.25 -15.08 -2.34
C THR A 59 -6.68 -13.71 -2.69
N ASP A 60 -5.36 -13.61 -2.81
CA ASP A 60 -4.71 -12.36 -3.21
C ASP A 60 -4.61 -12.18 -4.73
N GLN A 61 -4.97 -13.20 -5.50
CA GLN A 61 -4.90 -13.13 -6.96
C GLN A 61 -5.69 -11.96 -7.56
N PRO A 62 -6.93 -11.66 -7.12
CA PRO A 62 -7.65 -10.46 -7.58
C PRO A 62 -6.93 -9.16 -7.28
N LYS A 63 -6.26 -9.03 -6.12
CA LYS A 63 -5.48 -7.85 -5.74
C LYS A 63 -4.27 -7.67 -6.64
N ILE A 64 -3.52 -8.76 -6.87
CA ILE A 64 -2.34 -8.78 -7.73
C ILE A 64 -2.73 -8.47 -9.18
N SER A 65 -3.83 -9.07 -9.69
CA SER A 65 -4.33 -8.78 -11.03
C SER A 65 -4.74 -7.32 -11.18
N ALA A 66 -5.49 -6.78 -10.23
CA ALA A 66 -5.92 -5.39 -10.25
C ALA A 66 -4.73 -4.42 -10.21
N ALA A 67 -3.70 -4.71 -9.38
CA ALA A 67 -2.49 -3.91 -9.33
C ALA A 67 -1.76 -3.89 -10.69
N ARG A 68 -1.61 -5.04 -11.33
CA ARG A 68 -1.00 -5.13 -12.68
C ARG A 68 -1.80 -4.41 -13.75
N GLU A 69 -3.13 -4.56 -13.74
CA GLU A 69 -4.01 -3.85 -14.67
C GLU A 69 -3.85 -2.34 -14.54
N VAL A 70 -3.89 -1.83 -13.32
CA VAL A 70 -3.74 -0.39 -13.06
C VAL A 70 -2.34 0.07 -13.41
N ARG A 71 -1.30 -0.66 -12.99
CA ARG A 71 0.10 -0.31 -13.32
C ARG A 71 0.34 -0.24 -14.83
N THR A 72 -0.27 -1.15 -15.59
CA THR A 72 -0.22 -1.12 -17.04
C THR A 72 -0.84 0.16 -17.62
N ALA A 73 -1.90 0.69 -17.00
CA ALA A 73 -2.56 1.91 -17.43
C ALA A 73 -1.80 3.18 -17.02
N ILE A 74 -1.37 3.27 -15.74
CA ILE A 74 -0.77 4.51 -15.19
C ILE A 74 0.75 4.62 -15.40
N GLY A 75 1.44 3.51 -15.76
CA GLY A 75 2.91 3.44 -15.83
C GLY A 75 3.56 3.36 -14.44
N ASP A 76 4.90 3.38 -14.40
CA ASP A 76 5.69 3.15 -13.21
C ASP A 76 5.91 4.45 -12.38
N ASP A 77 5.74 5.61 -12.99
CA ASP A 77 5.98 6.92 -12.35
C ASP A 77 4.83 7.38 -11.42
N ALA A 78 3.62 6.90 -11.65
CA ALA A 78 2.46 7.27 -10.84
C ALA A 78 2.36 6.44 -9.57
N HIS A 79 2.07 7.07 -8.43
CA HIS A 79 1.93 6.37 -7.14
C HIS A 79 0.68 5.50 -7.10
N LEU A 80 0.84 4.21 -6.77
CA LEU A 80 -0.23 3.23 -6.63
C LEU A 80 -0.30 2.66 -5.21
N HIS A 81 -1.43 2.85 -4.54
CA HIS A 81 -1.69 2.39 -3.19
C HIS A 81 -2.68 1.22 -3.14
N GLY A 82 -2.35 0.18 -2.40
CA GLY A 82 -3.25 -0.95 -2.12
C GLY A 82 -4.09 -0.73 -0.87
N LEU A 83 -5.34 -0.29 -1.02
CA LEU A 83 -6.23 0.06 0.09
C LEU A 83 -6.90 -1.19 0.68
N GLY A 84 -6.63 -1.51 1.93
CA GLY A 84 -7.15 -2.70 2.63
C GLY A 84 -6.54 -4.01 2.15
N PHE A 85 -5.40 -3.98 1.47
CA PHE A 85 -4.80 -5.19 0.90
C PHE A 85 -4.24 -6.12 1.96
N GLY A 86 -3.65 -5.59 3.02
CA GLY A 86 -2.87 -6.38 3.95
C GLY A 86 -1.65 -7.00 3.28
N LEU A 87 -0.70 -7.48 4.04
CA LEU A 87 0.48 -8.15 3.53
C LEU A 87 0.38 -9.66 3.82
N THR A 88 0.23 -10.44 2.76
CA THR A 88 0.21 -11.91 2.81
C THR A 88 1.42 -12.47 2.07
N PRO A 89 1.83 -13.72 2.28
CA PRO A 89 2.95 -14.31 1.57
C PRO A 89 2.82 -14.27 0.03
N PRO A 90 1.66 -14.55 -0.60
CA PRO A 90 1.52 -14.42 -2.04
C PRO A 90 1.68 -12.98 -2.54
N LEU A 91 1.08 -11.99 -1.86
CA LEU A 91 1.22 -10.59 -2.23
C LEU A 91 2.66 -10.11 -2.02
N ALA A 92 3.29 -10.47 -0.90
CA ALA A 92 4.70 -10.16 -0.64
C ALA A 92 5.64 -10.75 -1.72
N THR A 93 5.35 -11.96 -2.18
CA THR A 93 6.09 -12.57 -3.29
C THR A 93 5.91 -11.77 -4.59
N ALA A 94 4.67 -11.39 -4.91
CA ALA A 94 4.39 -10.61 -6.11
C ALA A 94 5.09 -9.24 -6.10
N ILE A 95 5.09 -8.54 -4.97
CA ILE A 95 5.79 -7.24 -4.80
C ILE A 95 7.31 -7.42 -4.90
N ARG A 96 7.86 -8.50 -4.34
CA ARG A 96 9.29 -8.78 -4.44
C ARG A 96 9.74 -9.10 -5.87
N ASP A 97 8.90 -9.83 -6.62
CA ASP A 97 9.17 -10.19 -8.01
C ASP A 97 8.94 -9.03 -8.97
N ASP A 98 8.11 -8.06 -8.59
CA ASP A 98 7.76 -6.85 -9.32
C ASP A 98 7.67 -5.68 -8.32
N PRO A 99 8.82 -5.01 -8.02
CA PRO A 99 8.87 -3.94 -7.03
C PRO A 99 7.99 -2.73 -7.33
N ASP A 100 7.69 -2.49 -8.60
CA ASP A 100 6.86 -1.39 -9.08
C ASP A 100 5.36 -1.74 -9.04
N LEU A 101 5.00 -2.96 -8.63
CA LEU A 101 3.60 -3.42 -8.57
C LEU A 101 2.73 -2.52 -7.68
N LEU A 102 3.25 -2.11 -6.53
CA LEU A 102 2.60 -1.20 -5.56
C LEU A 102 3.66 -0.37 -4.84
N ASP A 103 3.43 0.93 -4.74
CA ASP A 103 4.32 1.85 -3.99
C ASP A 103 4.03 1.82 -2.49
N SER A 104 2.77 1.56 -2.12
CA SER A 104 2.36 1.49 -0.72
C SER A 104 1.11 0.63 -0.52
N LEU A 105 0.90 0.18 0.70
CA LEU A 105 -0.32 -0.50 1.13
C LEU A 105 -0.62 -0.20 2.59
N ASP A 106 -1.89 -0.25 2.95
CA ASP A 106 -2.28 -0.20 4.36
C ASP A 106 -2.30 -1.61 4.97
N TYR A 107 -1.76 -1.71 6.16
CA TYR A 107 -1.57 -2.98 6.84
C TYR A 107 -1.92 -2.91 8.32
N SER A 108 -3.12 -3.34 8.65
CA SER A 108 -3.63 -3.35 10.04
C SER A 108 -3.54 -4.71 10.74
N THR A 109 -3.12 -5.76 10.04
CA THR A 109 -3.07 -7.14 10.59
C THR A 109 -2.23 -7.25 11.87
N PRO A 110 -1.04 -6.65 11.98
CA PRO A 110 -0.25 -6.74 13.21
C PRO A 110 -1.00 -6.24 14.46
N ILE A 111 -1.87 -5.24 14.29
CA ILE A 111 -2.65 -4.70 15.40
C ILE A 111 -3.90 -5.56 15.68
N ARG A 112 -4.54 -6.09 14.64
CA ARG A 112 -5.76 -6.90 14.76
C ARG A 112 -5.53 -8.30 15.31
N ASP A 113 -4.35 -8.86 15.09
CA ASP A 113 -3.99 -10.21 15.55
C ASP A 113 -3.71 -10.24 17.06
N PHE A 114 -3.63 -9.08 17.72
CA PHE A 114 -3.45 -8.95 19.15
C PHE A 114 -4.75 -8.57 19.87
N ASP A 115 -4.74 -8.72 21.18
CA ASP A 115 -5.91 -8.44 22.05
C ASP A 115 -6.43 -7.01 21.88
N THR A 116 -7.49 -6.85 21.10
CA THR A 116 -8.15 -5.56 20.85
C THR A 116 -8.91 -5.03 22.08
N SER A 117 -8.99 -5.80 23.17
CA SER A 117 -9.59 -5.35 24.44
C SER A 117 -8.67 -4.40 25.22
N VAL A 118 -7.40 -4.30 24.83
CA VAL A 118 -6.42 -3.40 25.45
C VAL A 118 -6.77 -1.95 25.15
N LYS A 119 -6.96 -1.15 26.18
CA LYS A 119 -7.31 0.28 26.07
C LYS A 119 -6.11 1.17 26.41
N ALA A 120 -6.21 2.44 26.05
CA ALA A 120 -5.24 3.44 26.46
C ALA A 120 -5.15 3.48 28.00
N GLY A 121 -3.91 3.37 28.51
CA GLY A 121 -3.64 3.29 29.96
C GLY A 121 -3.59 1.86 30.54
N ASP A 122 -3.88 0.82 29.75
CA ASP A 122 -3.70 -0.57 30.17
C ASP A 122 -2.18 -0.90 30.20
N GLU A 123 -1.73 -1.55 31.28
CA GLU A 123 -0.33 -1.97 31.42
C GLU A 123 0.13 -2.93 30.30
N ARG A 124 -0.81 -3.68 29.70
CA ARG A 124 -0.55 -4.59 28.58
C ARG A 124 -0.29 -3.87 27.25
N LEU A 125 -0.63 -2.57 27.17
CA LEU A 125 -0.52 -1.82 25.90
C LEU A 125 0.91 -1.83 25.34
N SER A 126 1.91 -1.69 26.20
CA SER A 126 3.32 -1.71 25.79
C SER A 126 3.73 -3.07 25.21
N VAL A 127 3.24 -4.17 25.77
CA VAL A 127 3.52 -5.52 25.32
C VAL A 127 2.85 -5.76 23.96
N VAL A 128 1.58 -5.40 23.82
CA VAL A 128 0.83 -5.52 22.56
C VAL A 128 1.48 -4.65 21.46
N ALA A 129 1.87 -3.43 21.78
CA ALA A 129 2.56 -2.55 20.84
C ALA A 129 3.91 -3.12 20.39
N ALA A 130 4.69 -3.69 21.30
CA ALA A 130 5.97 -4.33 20.97
C ALA A 130 5.78 -5.55 20.08
N GLN A 131 4.80 -6.39 20.37
CA GLN A 131 4.46 -7.57 19.55
C GLN A 131 3.99 -7.16 18.15
N ALA A 132 3.11 -6.17 18.05
CA ALA A 132 2.63 -5.65 16.78
C ALA A 132 3.78 -5.04 15.94
N SER A 133 4.68 -4.31 16.59
CA SER A 133 5.86 -3.75 15.92
C SER A 133 6.82 -4.83 15.43
N SER A 134 7.08 -5.87 16.23
CA SER A 134 7.91 -7.01 15.83
C SER A 134 7.32 -7.72 14.62
N ARG A 135 6.02 -7.96 14.63
CA ARG A 135 5.30 -8.58 13.51
C ARG A 135 5.38 -7.72 12.24
N LEU A 136 5.17 -6.40 12.37
CA LEU A 136 5.29 -5.48 11.25
C LEU A 136 6.70 -5.53 10.63
N ILE A 137 7.74 -5.53 11.47
CA ILE A 137 9.13 -5.63 11.00
C ILE A 137 9.38 -6.94 10.25
N GLU A 138 8.87 -8.07 10.76
CA GLU A 138 8.98 -9.36 10.08
C GLU A 138 8.31 -9.34 8.71
N ASP A 139 7.11 -8.78 8.63
CA ASP A 139 6.34 -8.72 7.39
C ASP A 139 6.98 -7.76 6.37
N VAL A 140 7.50 -6.61 6.80
CA VAL A 140 8.25 -5.69 5.94
C VAL A 140 9.49 -6.37 5.34
N ARG A 141 10.20 -7.20 6.11
CA ARG A 141 11.34 -7.97 5.61
C ARG A 141 10.99 -8.96 4.49
N LEU A 142 9.74 -9.38 4.39
CA LEU A 142 9.30 -10.26 3.29
C LEU A 142 9.28 -9.52 1.94
N VAL A 143 9.07 -8.21 1.94
CA VAL A 143 8.99 -7.39 0.71
C VAL A 143 10.28 -6.60 0.43
N THR A 144 11.19 -6.50 1.40
CA THR A 144 12.42 -5.72 1.27
C THR A 144 13.65 -6.65 1.19
N PRO A 145 14.05 -7.11 0.01
CA PRO A 145 15.14 -8.07 -0.14
C PRO A 145 16.51 -7.56 0.37
N PHE A 146 16.70 -6.26 0.43
CA PHE A 146 18.00 -5.63 0.82
C PHE A 146 18.16 -5.36 2.31
N ALA A 147 17.12 -5.54 3.14
CA ALA A 147 17.24 -5.33 4.58
C ALA A 147 18.14 -6.39 5.27
N GLN A 148 18.41 -7.52 4.62
CA GLN A 148 19.29 -8.57 5.17
C GLN A 148 20.78 -8.25 5.02
N ASP A 149 21.19 -7.57 3.95
CA ASP A 149 22.61 -7.26 3.70
C ASP A 149 23.12 -6.08 4.54
N ALA A 150 22.27 -5.10 4.82
CA ALA A 150 22.64 -3.94 5.62
C ALA A 150 22.98 -4.28 7.08
N THR A 151 22.34 -5.30 7.65
CA THR A 151 22.60 -5.72 9.04
C THR A 151 23.90 -6.52 9.15
N THR A 152 24.29 -7.23 8.11
CA THR A 152 25.53 -8.02 8.07
C THR A 152 26.76 -7.13 7.90
N GLN A 153 26.66 -6.02 7.16
CA GLN A 153 27.77 -5.08 6.98
C GLN A 153 28.06 -4.24 8.24
N GLN A 154 27.05 -3.92 9.05
CA GLN A 154 27.30 -3.18 10.31
C GLN A 154 28.01 -4.02 11.37
N HIS A 155 27.88 -5.36 11.33
CA HIS A 155 28.56 -6.24 12.29
C HIS A 155 30.03 -6.54 11.91
N LEU A 156 30.42 -6.38 10.66
CA LEU A 156 31.81 -6.62 10.20
C LEU A 156 32.72 -5.38 10.34
N GLY A 157 32.15 -4.19 10.54
CA GLY A 157 32.88 -2.95 10.73
C GLY A 157 33.28 -2.64 12.19
N ALA A 158 32.80 -3.42 13.16
CA ALA A 158 33.01 -3.15 14.59
C ALA A 158 34.19 -3.95 15.23
N PHE A 159 34.91 -4.76 14.45
CA PHE A 159 36.05 -5.54 14.93
C PHE A 159 37.30 -5.30 14.08
N GLY A 160 37.81 -4.11 14.12
CA GLY A 160 39.06 -3.82 13.47
C GLY A 160 39.55 -2.44 13.84
N ASP A 161 40.11 -2.32 15.05
CA ASP A 161 41.23 -1.45 15.39
C ASP A 161 41.55 -1.62 16.89
N ASP A 162 42.48 -2.48 17.17
CA ASP A 162 43.43 -2.40 18.30
C ASP A 162 44.80 -2.88 17.83
#